data_57bd5b17d6305df5026c5e39037ee08b
#
_entry.id   57bd5b17d6305df5026c5e39037ee08b
#
_cell.length_a   1.000
_cell.length_b   1.000
_cell.length_c   1.000
_cell.angle_alpha   90.00
_cell.angle_beta   90.00
_cell.angle_gamma   90.00
#
_symmetry.space_group_name_H-M   'P 1'
#
loop_
_entity.id
_entity.type
_entity.pdbx_description
1 polymer ?
#
loop_
_entity_poly.entity_id
_entity_poly.type
_entity_poly.pdbx_seq_one_letter_code
_entity_poly.pdbx_strand_id
1 'polypeptide(L)'
;PGNSQSMYRIWGPSTTALTAVDTGVPDLADEPRRDLTHLEAWAIDDQGNQDPDDAISIDGDRLWVHIADVAALVRPGGHMDQAARERSANLYLPERIHTMLPEPVTHRLGLGLAEKSPALSFGFVFDGETVGEVEVVPSWVRVQRTSYDEIDTRMQEPGFTAISRITDAYRARRMDRGAARIDLPEVSVRVVDGEVVIRPLPKLSSRDMVTDAMLMAGEAAARFAQANGIAIPYAMQRTPEEIRQPQGMPEMYAYRRLFKPSRASLEPEPHFGLGLDVYARATSPLRRYADLVVHQQLRAFVTGRGPLSVDEILERTSGLDAAGATIRRAERQSNQHW
;
A
#
# COMPACT_ATOMS: atom_id res chain seq x y z
N PRO A 1 16.12 29.61 4.54
CA PRO A 1 15.47 30.07 3.31
C PRO A 1 16.08 29.48 2.02
N GLY A 2 17.23 28.78 2.05
CA GLY A 2 17.95 28.35 0.84
C GLY A 2 17.66 26.93 0.33
N ASN A 3 17.04 26.05 1.11
CA ASN A 3 16.90 24.62 0.76
C ASN A 3 15.53 24.23 0.16
N SER A 4 14.49 25.04 0.33
CA SER A 4 13.19 24.76 -0.27
C SER A 4 13.22 24.82 -1.81
N GLN A 5 14.01 25.71 -2.40
CA GLN A 5 14.11 25.85 -3.87
C GLN A 5 14.78 24.64 -4.55
N SER A 6 15.66 23.90 -3.88
CA SER A 6 16.28 22.70 -4.49
C SER A 6 15.34 21.48 -4.47
N MET A 7 14.47 21.36 -3.48
CA MET A 7 13.43 20.33 -3.44
C MET A 7 12.35 20.56 -4.51
N TYR A 8 12.00 21.82 -4.79
CA TYR A 8 11.08 22.19 -5.87
C TYR A 8 11.58 21.80 -7.27
N ARG A 9 12.88 21.63 -7.49
CA ARG A 9 13.41 21.22 -8.79
C ARG A 9 13.10 19.76 -9.14
N ILE A 10 12.91 18.89 -8.18
CA ILE A 10 12.57 17.46 -8.44
C ILE A 10 11.06 17.31 -8.70
N TRP A 11 10.23 18.17 -8.11
CA TRP A 11 8.76 18.12 -8.20
C TRP A 11 8.13 19.36 -8.86
N GLY A 12 8.93 20.35 -9.21
CA GLY A 12 8.47 21.69 -9.57
C GLY A 12 7.69 21.83 -10.88
N PRO A 13 8.12 21.30 -12.03
CA PRO A 13 7.41 21.52 -13.30
C PRO A 13 6.18 20.64 -13.47
N SER A 14 6.20 19.40 -12.95
CA SER A 14 5.12 18.44 -13.15
C SER A 14 3.91 18.69 -12.24
N THR A 15 4.07 19.33 -11.07
CA THR A 15 2.94 19.69 -10.22
C THR A 15 2.06 20.77 -10.86
N THR A 16 2.65 21.71 -11.59
CA THR A 16 1.90 22.77 -12.31
C THR A 16 1.22 22.23 -13.57
N ALA A 17 1.85 21.25 -14.24
CA ALA A 17 1.30 20.65 -15.46
C ALA A 17 0.05 19.80 -15.20
N LEU A 18 -0.06 19.10 -14.05
CA LEU A 18 -1.26 18.33 -13.73
C LEU A 18 -2.44 19.16 -13.21
N THR A 19 -2.19 20.37 -12.70
CA THR A 19 -3.27 21.33 -12.40
C THR A 19 -3.84 22.00 -13.65
N ALA A 20 -3.12 21.93 -14.77
CA ALA A 20 -3.53 22.53 -16.05
C ALA A 20 -4.06 21.50 -17.07
N VAL A 21 -3.78 20.22 -16.88
CA VAL A 21 -4.24 19.15 -17.80
C VAL A 21 -5.49 18.50 -17.22
N ASP A 22 -6.58 18.88 -17.81
CA ASP A 22 -7.88 18.23 -17.76
C ASP A 22 -8.48 17.99 -16.36
N THR A 23 -9.38 18.89 -15.98
CA THR A 23 -10.23 18.78 -14.79
C THR A 23 -11.27 17.64 -14.88
N GLY A 24 -11.31 16.89 -15.97
CA GLY A 24 -12.21 15.77 -16.18
C GLY A 24 -11.58 14.43 -15.78
N VAL A 25 -11.82 13.95 -14.55
CA VAL A 25 -11.63 12.54 -14.24
C VAL A 25 -12.63 11.75 -15.11
N PRO A 26 -12.17 10.86 -16.00
CA PRO A 26 -13.09 10.10 -16.85
C PRO A 26 -14.02 9.24 -16.00
N ASP A 27 -15.21 8.98 -16.51
CA ASP A 27 -16.11 8.04 -15.86
C ASP A 27 -15.52 6.64 -15.88
N LEU A 28 -15.85 5.87 -14.82
CA LEU A 28 -15.53 4.45 -14.80
C LEU A 28 -16.23 3.78 -15.98
N ALA A 29 -15.52 2.89 -16.68
CA ALA A 29 -16.12 2.09 -17.72
C ALA A 29 -17.30 1.29 -17.14
N ASP A 30 -18.37 1.15 -17.92
CA ASP A 30 -19.46 0.23 -17.62
C ASP A 30 -18.93 -1.19 -17.81
N GLU A 31 -18.65 -1.86 -16.72
CA GLU A 31 -18.08 -3.21 -16.69
C GLU A 31 -18.64 -4.01 -15.52
N PRO A 32 -18.73 -5.35 -15.66
CA PRO A 32 -19.17 -6.21 -14.57
C PRO A 32 -18.27 -6.06 -13.33
N ARG A 33 -18.89 -5.81 -12.18
CA ARG A 33 -18.25 -5.75 -10.88
C ARG A 33 -19.04 -6.62 -9.89
N ARG A 34 -18.32 -7.38 -9.08
CA ARG A 34 -18.97 -8.14 -8.00
C ARG A 34 -19.56 -7.18 -6.98
N ASP A 35 -20.81 -7.40 -6.61
CA ASP A 35 -21.43 -6.66 -5.52
C ASP A 35 -21.02 -7.28 -4.17
N LEU A 36 -20.15 -6.59 -3.44
CA LEU A 36 -19.72 -6.90 -2.09
C LEU A 36 -20.23 -5.85 -1.08
N THR A 37 -21.22 -5.05 -1.46
CA THR A 37 -21.78 -4.00 -0.60
C THR A 37 -22.56 -4.54 0.59
N HIS A 38 -22.85 -5.83 0.61
CA HIS A 38 -23.48 -6.54 1.72
C HIS A 38 -22.50 -6.87 2.86
N LEU A 39 -21.19 -6.85 2.59
CA LEU A 39 -20.15 -7.06 3.61
C LEU A 39 -19.91 -5.76 4.37
N GLU A 40 -19.74 -5.87 5.68
CA GLU A 40 -19.27 -4.77 6.50
C GLU A 40 -17.77 -4.57 6.23
N ALA A 41 -17.42 -3.47 5.57
CA ALA A 41 -16.05 -3.14 5.22
C ALA A 41 -15.60 -1.85 5.92
N TRP A 42 -14.38 -1.86 6.46
CA TRP A 42 -13.79 -0.75 7.21
C TRP A 42 -12.47 -0.30 6.58
N ALA A 43 -12.39 1.00 6.24
CA ALA A 43 -11.14 1.69 5.98
C ALA A 43 -10.64 2.27 7.29
N ILE A 44 -9.55 1.72 7.82
CA ILE A 44 -9.02 2.00 9.14
C ILE A 44 -7.67 2.71 8.99
N ASP A 45 -7.62 3.98 9.34
CA ASP A 45 -6.46 4.85 9.11
C ASP A 45 -6.16 5.74 10.32
N ASP A 46 -5.08 6.52 10.23
CA ASP A 46 -4.85 7.60 11.16
C ASP A 46 -5.89 8.72 10.94
N GLN A 47 -6.32 9.35 12.03
CA GLN A 47 -7.31 10.42 11.96
C GLN A 47 -6.88 11.53 10.99
N GLY A 48 -7.76 11.87 10.05
CA GLY A 48 -7.53 12.91 9.03
C GLY A 48 -6.81 12.42 7.77
N ASN A 49 -6.68 11.10 7.55
CA ASN A 49 -6.23 10.57 6.28
C ASN A 49 -7.20 10.96 5.15
N GLN A 50 -6.64 11.43 4.02
CA GLN A 50 -7.40 11.94 2.86
C GLN A 50 -7.35 11.00 1.65
N ASP A 51 -6.48 9.99 1.66
CA ASP A 51 -6.25 9.02 0.58
C ASP A 51 -6.48 7.58 1.07
N PRO A 52 -7.75 7.19 1.35
CA PRO A 52 -8.06 5.83 1.80
C PRO A 52 -7.91 4.84 0.65
N ASP A 53 -6.75 4.18 0.61
CA ASP A 53 -6.41 3.17 -0.40
C ASP A 53 -7.12 1.84 -0.14
N ASP A 54 -7.27 1.45 1.12
CA ASP A 54 -7.62 0.10 1.52
C ASP A 54 -8.76 0.03 2.54
N ALA A 55 -9.46 -1.11 2.52
CA ALA A 55 -10.46 -1.49 3.50
C ALA A 55 -10.45 -3.01 3.69
N ILE A 56 -10.94 -3.47 4.84
CA ILE A 56 -11.00 -4.90 5.17
C ILE A 56 -12.43 -5.31 5.51
N SER A 57 -12.78 -6.54 5.18
CA SER A 57 -14.03 -7.19 5.61
C SER A 57 -13.81 -8.70 5.79
N ILE A 58 -14.76 -9.36 6.44
CA ILE A 58 -14.73 -10.80 6.66
C ILE A 58 -16.04 -11.42 6.20
N ASP A 59 -15.95 -12.57 5.51
CA ASP A 59 -17.09 -13.37 5.09
C ASP A 59 -16.82 -14.84 5.47
N GLY A 60 -17.35 -15.26 6.60
CA GLY A 60 -17.02 -16.55 7.19
C GLY A 60 -15.56 -16.65 7.60
N ASP A 61 -14.79 -17.48 6.91
CA ASP A 61 -13.34 -17.67 7.06
C ASP A 61 -12.53 -16.94 5.99
N ARG A 62 -13.20 -16.34 5.00
CA ARG A 62 -12.57 -15.59 3.91
C ARG A 62 -12.35 -14.15 4.32
N LEU A 63 -11.08 -13.75 4.42
CA LEU A 63 -10.71 -12.36 4.58
C LEU A 63 -10.73 -11.67 3.20
N TRP A 64 -11.38 -10.52 3.15
CA TRP A 64 -11.35 -9.64 2.00
C TRP A 64 -10.55 -8.38 2.30
N VAL A 65 -9.63 -8.06 1.41
CA VAL A 65 -8.93 -6.78 1.38
C VAL A 65 -9.34 -6.07 0.09
N HIS A 66 -10.00 -4.94 0.26
CA HIS A 66 -10.50 -4.10 -0.83
C HIS A 66 -9.52 -2.97 -1.04
N ILE A 67 -9.05 -2.78 -2.27
CA ILE A 67 -8.12 -1.71 -2.62
C ILE A 67 -8.78 -0.83 -3.68
N ALA A 68 -8.63 0.48 -3.56
CA ALA A 68 -9.14 1.44 -4.54
C ALA A 68 -8.77 1.02 -5.98
N ASP A 69 -9.75 0.89 -6.88
CA ASP A 69 -9.54 0.39 -8.24
C ASP A 69 -8.95 1.46 -9.17
N VAL A 70 -7.73 1.90 -8.84
CA VAL A 70 -7.04 2.97 -9.56
C VAL A 70 -6.78 2.58 -11.02
N ALA A 71 -6.49 1.32 -11.29
CA ALA A 71 -6.24 0.82 -12.63
C ALA A 71 -7.47 0.82 -13.54
N ALA A 72 -8.68 1.03 -13.00
CA ALA A 72 -9.88 1.25 -13.78
C ALA A 72 -9.85 2.58 -14.55
N LEU A 73 -9.24 3.62 -13.97
CA LEU A 73 -9.09 4.94 -14.56
C LEU A 73 -7.69 5.19 -15.14
N VAL A 74 -6.66 4.79 -14.41
CA VAL A 74 -5.25 5.01 -14.79
C VAL A 74 -4.75 3.84 -15.63
N ARG A 75 -5.00 3.91 -16.93
CA ARG A 75 -4.61 2.86 -17.87
C ARG A 75 -3.14 2.96 -18.24
N PRO A 76 -2.45 1.81 -18.48
CA PRO A 76 -1.07 1.80 -18.92
C PRO A 76 -0.83 2.69 -20.16
N GLY A 77 0.21 3.54 -20.11
CA GLY A 77 0.61 4.44 -21.19
C GLY A 77 -0.23 5.70 -21.36
N GLY A 78 -1.31 5.87 -20.57
CA GLY A 78 -2.10 7.09 -20.56
C GLY A 78 -1.38 8.25 -19.87
N HIS A 79 -1.85 9.49 -20.04
CA HIS A 79 -1.22 10.67 -19.45
C HIS A 79 -1.13 10.59 -17.91
N MET A 80 -2.17 10.09 -17.25
CA MET A 80 -2.14 9.92 -15.78
C MET A 80 -1.13 8.86 -15.34
N ASP A 81 -0.99 7.78 -16.11
CA ASP A 81 0.00 6.72 -15.86
C ASP A 81 1.43 7.24 -16.02
N GLN A 82 1.70 8.02 -17.08
CA GLN A 82 3.00 8.64 -17.33
C GLN A 82 3.36 9.61 -16.18
N ALA A 83 2.43 10.46 -15.78
CA ALA A 83 2.64 11.39 -14.67
C ALA A 83 2.83 10.67 -13.32
N ALA A 84 2.09 9.60 -13.06
CA ALA A 84 2.26 8.77 -11.87
C ALA A 84 3.62 8.08 -11.85
N ARG A 85 4.08 7.56 -13.02
CA ARG A 85 5.40 6.96 -13.19
C ARG A 85 6.53 7.95 -12.88
N GLU A 86 6.45 9.17 -13.42
CA GLU A 86 7.44 10.22 -13.17
C GLU A 86 7.56 10.58 -11.69
N ARG A 87 6.44 10.62 -10.97
CA ARG A 87 6.40 10.90 -9.53
C ARG A 87 6.77 9.71 -8.67
N SER A 88 6.50 8.51 -9.12
CA SER A 88 6.75 7.22 -8.47
C SER A 88 5.94 6.96 -7.20
N ALA A 89 5.74 7.95 -6.34
CA ALA A 89 4.92 7.85 -5.13
C ALA A 89 4.49 9.23 -4.60
N ASN A 90 3.60 9.26 -3.62
CA ASN A 90 3.36 10.47 -2.82
C ASN A 90 4.64 10.88 -2.09
N LEU A 91 4.83 12.19 -1.91
CA LEU A 91 5.87 12.77 -1.07
C LEU A 91 5.20 13.42 0.15
N TYR A 92 5.48 12.89 1.34
CA TYR A 92 4.92 13.35 2.60
C TYR A 92 5.89 14.31 3.30
N LEU A 93 5.56 15.58 3.27
CA LEU A 93 6.29 16.61 4.01
C LEU A 93 5.46 17.06 5.23
N PRO A 94 6.09 17.51 6.33
CA PRO A 94 5.37 17.99 7.51
C PRO A 94 4.35 19.07 7.20
N GLU A 95 4.62 19.92 6.19
CA GLU A 95 3.78 21.04 5.79
C GLU A 95 2.65 20.65 4.84
N ARG A 96 2.88 19.64 3.99
CA ARG A 96 1.92 19.21 2.96
C ARG A 96 2.28 17.88 2.33
N ILE A 97 1.29 17.27 1.70
CA ILE A 97 1.47 16.08 0.87
C ILE A 97 1.48 16.49 -0.60
N HIS A 98 2.45 15.97 -1.36
CA HIS A 98 2.42 16.03 -2.82
C HIS A 98 1.95 14.69 -3.35
N THR A 99 0.78 14.66 -3.94
CA THR A 99 0.14 13.43 -4.38
C THR A 99 0.71 12.93 -5.72
N MET A 100 0.80 11.61 -5.87
CA MET A 100 1.20 10.95 -7.12
C MET A 100 0.15 11.16 -8.21
N LEU A 101 -1.11 11.03 -7.86
CA LEU A 101 -2.25 11.24 -8.73
C LEU A 101 -2.94 12.58 -8.44
N PRO A 102 -3.67 13.16 -9.40
CA PRO A 102 -4.49 14.33 -9.14
C PRO A 102 -5.54 14.07 -8.04
N GLU A 103 -5.77 15.05 -7.19
CA GLU A 103 -6.74 14.98 -6.09
C GLU A 103 -8.15 14.51 -6.54
N PRO A 104 -8.72 14.97 -7.69
CA PRO A 104 -9.99 14.45 -8.17
C PRO A 104 -10.02 12.93 -8.42
N VAL A 105 -8.89 12.31 -8.76
CA VAL A 105 -8.80 10.85 -8.91
C VAL A 105 -8.92 10.17 -7.55
N THR A 106 -8.23 10.69 -6.54
CA THR A 106 -8.33 10.20 -5.16
C THR A 106 -9.76 10.33 -4.64
N HIS A 107 -10.41 11.47 -4.86
CA HIS A 107 -11.80 11.68 -4.45
C HIS A 107 -12.78 10.74 -5.15
N ARG A 108 -12.51 10.38 -6.40
CA ARG A 108 -13.38 9.47 -7.17
C ARG A 108 -13.25 8.01 -6.76
N LEU A 109 -12.05 7.59 -6.35
CA LEU A 109 -11.69 6.18 -6.15
C LEU A 109 -11.46 5.81 -4.68
N GLY A 110 -11.15 6.79 -3.83
CA GLY A 110 -10.87 6.53 -2.41
C GLY A 110 -12.03 5.84 -1.72
N LEU A 111 -11.70 4.83 -0.94
CA LEU A 111 -12.69 3.96 -0.31
C LEU A 111 -13.46 4.69 0.80
N GLY A 112 -14.80 4.65 0.72
CA GLY A 112 -15.67 5.32 1.68
C GLY A 112 -15.76 6.84 1.51
N LEU A 113 -15.30 7.41 0.39
CA LEU A 113 -15.54 8.81 0.01
C LEU A 113 -16.89 8.98 -0.72
N ALA A 114 -17.46 7.90 -1.23
CA ALA A 114 -18.79 7.84 -1.82
C ALA A 114 -19.59 6.70 -1.18
N GLU A 115 -20.92 6.67 -1.37
CA GLU A 115 -21.79 5.62 -0.84
C GLU A 115 -21.35 4.22 -1.28
N LYS A 116 -20.92 4.10 -2.55
CA LYS A 116 -20.30 2.89 -3.10
C LYS A 116 -18.95 3.26 -3.71
N SER A 117 -17.94 2.52 -3.38
CA SER A 117 -16.58 2.70 -3.89
C SER A 117 -16.21 1.56 -4.83
N PRO A 118 -15.56 1.86 -5.98
CA PRO A 118 -15.00 0.82 -6.85
C PRO A 118 -13.71 0.30 -6.25
N ALA A 119 -13.60 -1.02 -6.13
CA ALA A 119 -12.39 -1.67 -5.60
C ALA A 119 -11.91 -2.78 -6.52
N LEU A 120 -10.60 -3.07 -6.45
CA LEU A 120 -10.06 -4.37 -6.80
C LEU A 120 -9.93 -5.14 -5.48
N SER A 121 -10.75 -6.16 -5.31
CA SER A 121 -10.84 -6.89 -4.05
C SER A 121 -10.08 -8.20 -4.12
N PHE A 122 -9.32 -8.46 -3.06
CA PHE A 122 -8.55 -9.68 -2.84
C PHE A 122 -9.24 -10.49 -1.74
N GLY A 123 -9.86 -11.61 -2.12
CA GLY A 123 -10.45 -12.57 -1.20
C GLY A 123 -9.54 -13.78 -1.04
N PHE A 124 -9.30 -14.21 0.19
CA PHE A 124 -8.43 -15.37 0.45
C PHE A 124 -8.76 -16.04 1.79
N VAL A 125 -8.36 -17.29 1.92
CA VAL A 125 -8.44 -18.06 3.16
C VAL A 125 -7.02 -18.33 3.66
N PHE A 126 -6.84 -18.29 4.97
CA PHE A 126 -5.58 -18.65 5.62
C PHE A 126 -5.78 -19.93 6.44
N ASP A 127 -5.11 -21.00 6.06
CA ASP A 127 -5.21 -22.31 6.68
C ASP A 127 -4.26 -22.53 7.88
N GLY A 128 -3.51 -21.52 8.28
CA GLY A 128 -2.46 -21.55 9.29
C GLY A 128 -1.05 -21.61 8.70
N GLU A 129 -0.89 -22.05 7.46
CA GLU A 129 0.39 -22.16 6.76
C GLU A 129 0.47 -21.28 5.52
N THR A 130 -0.60 -21.26 4.72
CA THR A 130 -0.61 -20.57 3.43
C THR A 130 -1.79 -19.65 3.28
N VAL A 131 -1.57 -18.55 2.57
CA VAL A 131 -2.64 -17.72 2.00
C VAL A 131 -3.05 -18.39 0.69
N GLY A 132 -4.22 -19.03 0.70
CA GLY A 132 -4.74 -19.82 -0.40
C GLY A 132 -6.13 -19.39 -0.85
N GLU A 133 -6.72 -20.13 -1.79
CA GLU A 133 -8.02 -19.82 -2.40
C GLU A 133 -8.13 -18.37 -2.83
N VAL A 134 -7.06 -17.83 -3.43
CA VAL A 134 -6.99 -16.42 -3.77
C VAL A 134 -7.91 -16.09 -4.93
N GLU A 135 -8.75 -15.10 -4.70
CA GLU A 135 -9.63 -14.52 -5.69
C GLU A 135 -9.33 -13.03 -5.84
N VAL A 136 -9.23 -12.55 -7.08
CA VAL A 136 -9.02 -11.12 -7.39
C VAL A 136 -10.15 -10.68 -8.30
N VAL A 137 -10.96 -9.71 -7.86
CA VAL A 137 -12.15 -9.29 -8.59
C VAL A 137 -12.37 -7.79 -8.54
N PRO A 138 -12.72 -7.14 -9.66
CA PRO A 138 -13.33 -5.82 -9.62
C PRO A 138 -14.66 -5.88 -8.87
N SER A 139 -14.88 -4.98 -7.92
CA SER A 139 -16.06 -5.03 -7.05
C SER A 139 -16.62 -3.64 -6.76
N TRP A 140 -17.86 -3.63 -6.24
CA TRP A 140 -18.44 -2.51 -5.53
C TRP A 140 -18.44 -2.84 -4.04
N VAL A 141 -17.99 -1.89 -3.22
CA VAL A 141 -17.97 -2.02 -1.76
C VAL A 141 -18.61 -0.80 -1.11
N ARG A 142 -19.22 -1.01 0.06
CA ARG A 142 -19.69 0.05 0.94
C ARG A 142 -18.78 0.08 2.16
N VAL A 143 -18.03 1.17 2.32
CA VAL A 143 -16.94 1.24 3.29
C VAL A 143 -17.25 2.27 4.36
N GLN A 144 -17.08 1.88 5.61
CA GLN A 144 -17.08 2.77 6.77
C GLN A 144 -15.66 3.22 7.06
N ARG A 145 -15.46 4.53 7.14
CA ARG A 145 -14.15 5.10 7.49
C ARG A 145 -14.07 5.30 9.00
N THR A 146 -12.97 4.88 9.60
CA THR A 146 -12.74 4.94 11.03
C THR A 146 -11.25 5.08 11.35
N SER A 147 -10.90 5.32 12.60
CA SER A 147 -9.52 5.42 13.04
C SER A 147 -9.03 4.16 13.75
N TYR A 148 -7.69 3.98 13.79
CA TYR A 148 -7.08 2.92 14.58
C TYR A 148 -7.47 2.99 16.06
N ASP A 149 -7.50 4.20 16.65
CA ASP A 149 -7.88 4.40 18.05
C ASP A 149 -9.32 3.96 18.31
N GLU A 150 -10.25 4.28 17.40
CA GLU A 150 -11.65 3.87 17.52
C GLU A 150 -11.79 2.36 17.43
N ILE A 151 -11.17 1.72 16.44
CA ILE A 151 -11.23 0.26 16.29
C ILE A 151 -10.57 -0.46 17.45
N ASP A 152 -9.49 0.08 18.02
CA ASP A 152 -8.82 -0.53 19.16
C ASP A 152 -9.75 -0.69 20.36
N THR A 153 -10.71 0.21 20.53
CA THR A 153 -11.76 0.10 21.56
C THR A 153 -12.85 -0.94 21.22
N ARG A 154 -12.95 -1.35 19.95
CA ARG A 154 -13.96 -2.25 19.39
C ARG A 154 -13.42 -3.62 19.00
N MET A 155 -12.19 -3.95 19.35
CA MET A 155 -11.53 -5.22 18.98
C MET A 155 -12.26 -6.48 19.46
N GLN A 156 -13.17 -6.36 20.46
CA GLN A 156 -13.98 -7.46 20.95
C GLN A 156 -15.25 -7.70 20.13
N GLU A 157 -15.59 -6.86 19.17
CA GLU A 157 -16.71 -7.08 18.27
C GLU A 157 -16.44 -8.29 17.36
N PRO A 158 -17.47 -9.10 17.02
CA PRO A 158 -17.26 -10.37 16.32
C PRO A 158 -16.46 -10.25 15.03
N GLY A 159 -16.69 -9.21 14.21
CA GLY A 159 -15.98 -8.98 12.96
C GLY A 159 -14.48 -8.75 13.18
N PHE A 160 -14.13 -7.84 14.10
CA PHE A 160 -12.71 -7.55 14.40
C PHE A 160 -12.02 -8.70 15.11
N THR A 161 -12.72 -9.40 16.02
CA THR A 161 -12.19 -10.62 16.64
C THR A 161 -11.88 -11.71 15.61
N ALA A 162 -12.74 -11.90 14.61
CA ALA A 162 -12.52 -12.88 13.55
C ALA A 162 -11.32 -12.49 12.67
N ILE A 163 -11.21 -11.22 12.26
CA ILE A 163 -10.08 -10.72 11.48
C ILE A 163 -8.79 -10.84 12.30
N SER A 164 -8.78 -10.40 13.56
CA SER A 164 -7.60 -10.49 14.44
C SER A 164 -7.09 -11.90 14.61
N ARG A 165 -7.99 -12.89 14.79
CA ARG A 165 -7.60 -14.29 14.88
C ARG A 165 -6.81 -14.76 13.66
N ILE A 166 -7.23 -14.36 12.46
CA ILE A 166 -6.55 -14.72 11.20
C ILE A 166 -5.22 -13.99 11.10
N THR A 167 -5.20 -12.68 11.33
CA THR A 167 -3.98 -11.86 11.19
C THR A 167 -2.94 -12.17 12.26
N ASP A 168 -3.34 -12.49 13.49
CA ASP A 168 -2.41 -12.91 14.56
C ASP A 168 -1.77 -14.26 14.24
N ALA A 169 -2.56 -15.23 13.74
CA ALA A 169 -2.03 -16.52 13.29
C ALA A 169 -1.04 -16.34 12.12
N TYR A 170 -1.37 -15.46 11.18
CA TYR A 170 -0.48 -15.12 10.07
C TYR A 170 0.81 -14.46 10.56
N ARG A 171 0.73 -13.53 11.51
CA ARG A 171 1.90 -12.91 12.15
C ARG A 171 2.78 -13.95 12.82
N ALA A 172 2.19 -14.86 13.60
CA ALA A 172 2.91 -15.95 14.26
C ALA A 172 3.67 -16.78 13.23
N ARG A 173 3.03 -17.23 12.15
CA ARG A 173 3.68 -17.99 11.07
C ARG A 173 4.87 -17.23 10.46
N ARG A 174 4.74 -15.93 10.20
CA ARG A 174 5.84 -15.12 9.67
C ARG A 174 7.01 -15.01 10.66
N MET A 175 6.72 -14.83 11.95
CA MET A 175 7.74 -14.79 13.00
C MET A 175 8.49 -16.12 13.09
N ASP A 176 7.79 -17.26 13.04
CA ASP A 176 8.38 -18.61 13.05
C ASP A 176 9.29 -18.85 11.83
N ARG A 177 8.98 -18.20 10.69
CA ARG A 177 9.81 -18.20 9.47
C ARG A 177 10.93 -17.16 9.49
N GLY A 178 11.16 -16.50 10.62
CA GLY A 178 12.25 -15.56 10.82
C GLY A 178 11.98 -14.14 10.35
N ALA A 179 10.72 -13.73 10.25
CA ALA A 179 10.39 -12.31 10.01
C ALA A 179 11.03 -11.42 11.07
N ALA A 180 11.53 -10.27 10.65
CA ALA A 180 12.16 -9.34 11.57
C ALA A 180 11.11 -8.47 12.27
N ARG A 181 11.15 -8.48 13.59
CA ARG A 181 10.40 -7.51 14.38
C ARG A 181 11.30 -6.33 14.73
N ILE A 182 11.04 -5.19 14.10
CA ILE A 182 11.73 -3.92 14.42
C ILE A 182 10.77 -3.08 15.25
N ASP A 183 10.97 -3.10 16.56
CA ASP A 183 10.12 -2.43 17.52
C ASP A 183 10.80 -1.14 18.02
N LEU A 184 10.70 -0.09 17.21
CA LEU A 184 11.21 1.25 17.51
C LEU A 184 10.02 2.22 17.68
N PRO A 185 10.13 3.22 18.56
CA PRO A 185 9.12 4.27 18.66
C PRO A 185 9.00 5.03 17.34
N GLU A 186 7.79 5.26 16.90
CA GLU A 186 7.49 6.08 15.72
C GLU A 186 6.81 7.38 16.15
N VAL A 187 7.06 8.45 15.43
CA VAL A 187 6.45 9.76 15.66
C VAL A 187 5.90 10.31 14.35
N SER A 188 4.77 11.01 14.44
CA SER A 188 4.24 11.84 13.37
C SER A 188 4.73 13.27 13.58
N VAL A 189 5.30 13.87 12.55
CA VAL A 189 5.69 15.28 12.53
C VAL A 189 4.81 16.01 11.53
N ARG A 190 4.10 17.03 11.96
CA ARG A 190 3.25 17.86 11.11
C ARG A 190 3.48 19.34 11.44
N VAL A 191 3.29 20.21 10.46
CA VAL A 191 3.22 21.66 10.65
C VAL A 191 1.76 22.07 10.50
N VAL A 192 1.18 22.59 11.57
CA VAL A 192 -0.21 23.05 11.63
C VAL A 192 -0.19 24.51 12.04
N ASP A 193 -0.73 25.38 11.22
CA ASP A 193 -0.77 26.84 11.44
C ASP A 193 0.61 27.46 11.76
N GLY A 194 1.67 26.91 11.13
CA GLY A 194 3.06 27.33 11.35
C GLY A 194 3.73 26.76 12.60
N GLU A 195 3.01 25.98 13.40
CA GLU A 195 3.53 25.32 14.61
C GLU A 195 3.91 23.83 14.30
N VAL A 196 5.04 23.40 14.85
CA VAL A 196 5.49 21.99 14.71
C VAL A 196 4.77 21.14 15.75
N VAL A 197 4.03 20.15 15.28
CA VAL A 197 3.32 19.18 16.13
C VAL A 197 3.99 17.81 15.98
N ILE A 198 4.62 17.34 17.05
CA ILE A 198 5.21 15.99 17.13
C ILE A 198 4.32 15.13 18.03
N ARG A 199 3.82 14.03 17.51
CA ARG A 199 3.01 13.07 18.27
C ARG A 199 3.61 11.68 18.15
N PRO A 200 3.81 10.96 19.29
CA PRO A 200 4.14 9.56 19.23
C PRO A 200 2.98 8.78 18.60
N LEU A 201 3.30 7.82 17.74
CA LEU A 201 2.31 6.89 17.21
C LEU A 201 2.11 5.75 18.22
N PRO A 202 0.89 5.57 18.75
CA PRO A 202 0.61 4.52 19.71
C PRO A 202 0.72 3.13 19.06
N LYS A 203 1.15 2.15 19.84
CA LYS A 203 1.09 0.74 19.45
C LYS A 203 -0.33 0.26 19.74
N LEU A 204 -1.10 0.05 18.68
CA LEU A 204 -2.50 -0.37 18.74
C LEU A 204 -2.65 -1.76 18.12
N SER A 205 -3.47 -2.61 18.71
CA SER A 205 -3.78 -3.94 18.17
C SER A 205 -4.50 -3.83 16.81
N SER A 206 -5.34 -2.81 16.66
CA SER A 206 -5.99 -2.47 15.39
C SER A 206 -5.00 -2.16 14.26
N ARG A 207 -3.88 -1.47 14.57
CA ARG A 207 -2.81 -1.16 13.61
C ARG A 207 -2.06 -2.42 13.19
N ASP A 208 -1.78 -3.31 14.14
CA ASP A 208 -1.16 -4.60 13.87
C ASP A 208 -2.07 -5.47 12.99
N MET A 209 -3.36 -5.54 13.30
CA MET A 209 -4.37 -6.27 12.52
C MET A 209 -4.43 -5.81 11.06
N VAL A 210 -4.54 -4.51 10.83
CA VAL A 210 -4.57 -3.95 9.47
C VAL A 210 -3.25 -4.17 8.74
N THR A 211 -2.11 -3.97 9.42
CA THR A 211 -0.79 -4.21 8.84
C THR A 211 -0.66 -5.64 8.33
N ASP A 212 -1.06 -6.64 9.12
CA ASP A 212 -0.97 -8.03 8.70
C ASP A 212 -1.99 -8.38 7.62
N ALA A 213 -3.20 -7.81 7.64
CA ALA A 213 -4.16 -7.96 6.55
C ALA A 213 -3.59 -7.43 5.22
N MET A 214 -2.89 -6.28 5.24
CA MET A 214 -2.22 -5.72 4.06
C MET A 214 -1.07 -6.60 3.58
N LEU A 215 -0.31 -7.20 4.49
CA LEU A 215 0.75 -8.15 4.13
C LEU A 215 0.17 -9.43 3.51
N MET A 216 -0.94 -9.94 4.05
CA MET A 216 -1.67 -11.07 3.46
C MET A 216 -2.16 -10.76 2.05
N ALA A 217 -2.72 -9.57 1.82
CA ALA A 217 -3.14 -9.15 0.48
C ALA A 217 -1.97 -9.06 -0.51
N GLY A 218 -0.80 -8.58 -0.06
CA GLY A 218 0.40 -8.55 -0.89
C GLY A 218 0.95 -9.94 -1.21
N GLU A 219 0.91 -10.88 -0.26
CA GLU A 219 1.22 -12.30 -0.51
C GLU A 219 0.19 -12.93 -1.45
N ALA A 220 -1.12 -12.67 -1.25
CA ALA A 220 -2.19 -13.14 -2.12
C ALA A 220 -2.03 -12.66 -3.56
N ALA A 221 -1.75 -11.36 -3.75
CA ALA A 221 -1.51 -10.78 -5.07
C ALA A 221 -0.32 -11.43 -5.79
N ALA A 222 0.78 -11.65 -5.06
CA ALA A 222 1.97 -12.30 -5.60
C ALA A 222 1.71 -13.78 -5.98
N ARG A 223 1.03 -14.55 -5.13
CA ARG A 223 0.66 -15.94 -5.40
C ARG A 223 -0.31 -16.05 -6.57
N PHE A 224 -1.30 -15.16 -6.63
CA PHE A 224 -2.24 -15.13 -7.75
C PHE A 224 -1.53 -14.85 -9.07
N ALA A 225 -0.63 -13.87 -9.11
CA ALA A 225 0.17 -13.57 -10.30
C ALA A 225 1.03 -14.76 -10.72
N GLN A 226 1.73 -15.38 -9.77
CA GLN A 226 2.58 -16.56 -10.02
C GLN A 226 1.77 -17.75 -10.59
N ALA A 227 0.62 -18.06 -9.98
CA ALA A 227 -0.22 -19.18 -10.40
C ALA A 227 -0.81 -18.97 -11.80
N ASN A 228 -0.97 -17.73 -12.25
CA ASN A 228 -1.56 -17.39 -13.55
C ASN A 228 -0.52 -16.91 -14.59
N GLY A 229 0.77 -16.94 -14.28
CA GLY A 229 1.83 -16.51 -15.19
C GLY A 229 1.78 -15.01 -15.53
N ILE A 230 1.30 -14.17 -14.60
CA ILE A 230 1.17 -12.73 -14.80
C ILE A 230 2.46 -12.06 -14.36
N ALA A 231 3.11 -11.31 -15.25
CA ALA A 231 4.28 -10.52 -14.91
C ALA A 231 3.88 -9.34 -14.01
N ILE A 232 4.49 -9.26 -12.82
CA ILE A 232 4.33 -8.16 -11.86
C ILE A 232 5.66 -7.80 -11.21
N PRO A 233 5.83 -6.59 -10.69
CA PRO A 233 6.97 -6.27 -9.83
C PRO A 233 6.78 -6.90 -8.44
N TYR A 234 7.47 -8.00 -8.16
CA TYR A 234 7.60 -8.56 -6.82
C TYR A 234 8.49 -7.67 -5.95
N ALA A 235 8.27 -7.68 -4.65
CA ALA A 235 9.14 -7.01 -3.70
C ALA A 235 9.99 -8.04 -2.96
N MET A 236 11.29 -8.03 -3.19
CA MET A 236 12.26 -8.93 -2.57
C MET A 236 13.13 -8.18 -1.56
N GLN A 237 13.65 -8.91 -0.58
CA GLN A 237 14.67 -8.40 0.34
C GLN A 237 15.65 -9.51 0.71
N ARG A 238 16.92 -9.26 0.43
CA ARG A 238 17.99 -10.21 0.79
C ARG A 238 18.15 -10.32 2.29
N THR A 239 18.52 -11.51 2.74
CA THR A 239 18.92 -11.76 4.13
C THR A 239 20.07 -10.80 4.52
N PRO A 240 20.05 -10.20 5.71
CA PRO A 240 21.16 -9.43 6.22
C PRO A 240 22.38 -10.33 6.46
N GLU A 241 23.56 -9.75 6.51
CA GLU A 241 24.81 -10.48 6.76
C GLU A 241 24.82 -11.16 8.14
N GLU A 242 24.08 -10.61 9.08
CA GLU A 242 23.97 -11.12 10.44
C GLU A 242 22.51 -11.03 10.91
N ILE A 243 22.00 -12.13 11.46
CA ILE A 243 20.70 -12.20 12.10
C ILE A 243 20.92 -12.08 13.60
N ARG A 244 20.28 -11.12 14.24
CA ARG A 244 20.38 -10.83 15.67
C ARG A 244 19.03 -10.90 16.35
N GLN A 245 19.05 -11.16 17.65
CA GLN A 245 17.90 -10.99 18.56
C GLN A 245 18.18 -9.80 19.48
N PRO A 246 17.86 -8.58 19.05
CA PRO A 246 18.25 -7.37 19.77
C PRO A 246 17.50 -7.26 21.11
N GLN A 247 18.24 -6.84 22.14
CA GLN A 247 17.73 -6.56 23.47
C GLN A 247 17.66 -5.04 23.68
N GLY A 248 16.47 -4.48 23.64
CA GLY A 248 16.25 -3.05 23.84
C GLY A 248 16.53 -2.17 22.62
N MET A 249 16.22 -0.88 22.74
CA MET A 249 16.22 0.09 21.64
C MET A 249 17.58 0.28 20.94
N PRO A 250 18.73 0.41 21.63
CA PRO A 250 20.00 0.64 20.95
C PRO A 250 20.39 -0.50 20.01
N GLU A 251 20.22 -1.75 20.46
CA GLU A 251 20.50 -2.92 19.65
C GLU A 251 19.49 -3.09 18.52
N MET A 252 18.23 -2.78 18.76
CA MET A 252 17.18 -2.77 17.74
C MET A 252 17.49 -1.76 16.64
N TYR A 253 17.94 -0.56 17.00
CA TYR A 253 18.36 0.45 16.04
C TYR A 253 19.59 -0.01 15.22
N ALA A 254 20.59 -0.62 15.89
CA ALA A 254 21.76 -1.19 15.23
C ALA A 254 21.36 -2.33 14.28
N TYR A 255 20.48 -3.24 14.71
CA TYR A 255 19.98 -4.35 13.90
C TYR A 255 19.24 -3.85 12.67
N ARG A 256 18.36 -2.84 12.79
CA ARG A 256 17.66 -2.24 11.66
C ARG A 256 18.62 -1.78 10.54
N ARG A 257 19.81 -1.34 10.88
CA ARG A 257 20.81 -0.85 9.90
C ARG A 257 21.47 -1.97 9.09
N LEU A 258 21.36 -3.22 9.55
CA LEU A 258 21.88 -4.38 8.82
C LEU A 258 20.95 -4.80 7.65
N PHE A 259 19.69 -4.36 7.67
CA PHE A 259 18.74 -4.71 6.63
C PHE A 259 19.08 -4.03 5.31
N LYS A 260 19.15 -4.84 4.27
CA LYS A 260 19.25 -4.32 2.90
C LYS A 260 17.90 -3.70 2.51
N PRO A 261 17.86 -2.68 1.66
CA PRO A 261 16.62 -2.15 1.11
C PRO A 261 15.84 -3.23 0.35
N SER A 262 14.50 -3.23 0.50
CA SER A 262 13.64 -4.01 -0.40
C SER A 262 13.77 -3.47 -1.82
N ARG A 263 13.79 -4.38 -2.82
CA ARG A 263 13.94 -4.06 -4.24
C ARG A 263 12.81 -4.69 -5.05
N ALA A 264 12.51 -4.10 -6.19
CA ALA A 264 11.66 -4.72 -7.17
C ALA A 264 12.41 -5.84 -7.92
N SER A 265 11.74 -6.97 -8.15
CA SER A 265 12.20 -8.08 -8.98
C SER A 265 11.06 -8.51 -9.89
N LEU A 266 11.35 -8.98 -11.09
CA LEU A 266 10.34 -9.61 -11.97
C LEU A 266 10.21 -11.12 -11.71
N GLU A 267 11.16 -11.69 -11.00
CA GLU A 267 11.09 -13.06 -10.52
C GLU A 267 10.59 -13.09 -9.06
N PRO A 268 9.79 -14.10 -8.69
CA PRO A 268 9.36 -14.28 -7.31
C PRO A 268 10.53 -14.68 -6.42
N GLU A 269 10.97 -13.76 -5.58
CA GLU A 269 12.07 -13.96 -4.63
C GLU A 269 11.59 -13.67 -3.20
N PRO A 270 12.21 -14.31 -2.17
CA PRO A 270 11.83 -14.09 -0.78
C PRO A 270 12.04 -12.65 -0.30
N HIS A 271 11.17 -12.25 0.62
CA HIS A 271 11.31 -11.00 1.37
C HIS A 271 11.68 -11.30 2.83
N PHE A 272 12.98 -11.27 3.15
CA PHE A 272 13.50 -11.69 4.46
C PHE A 272 12.79 -10.98 5.63
N GLY A 273 12.79 -9.66 5.65
CA GLY A 273 12.21 -8.90 6.78
C GLY A 273 10.74 -9.17 7.03
N LEU A 274 10.00 -9.65 6.03
CA LEU A 274 8.60 -10.03 6.16
C LEU A 274 8.41 -11.52 6.51
N GLY A 275 9.44 -12.36 6.37
CA GLY A 275 9.32 -13.82 6.53
C GLY A 275 8.42 -14.45 5.46
N LEU A 276 8.46 -13.93 4.23
CA LEU A 276 7.61 -14.35 3.12
C LEU A 276 8.44 -14.89 1.97
N ASP A 277 7.99 -16.00 1.38
CA ASP A 277 8.62 -16.60 0.21
C ASP A 277 8.36 -15.80 -1.06
N VAL A 278 7.22 -15.09 -1.11
CA VAL A 278 6.84 -14.21 -2.20
C VAL A 278 5.98 -13.06 -1.68
N TYR A 279 6.19 -11.88 -2.22
CA TYR A 279 5.42 -10.69 -1.84
C TYR A 279 5.35 -9.69 -3.00
N ALA A 280 4.22 -9.02 -3.15
CA ALA A 280 4.06 -7.88 -4.03
C ALA A 280 3.43 -6.70 -3.28
N ARG A 281 3.86 -5.49 -3.61
CA ARG A 281 3.19 -4.29 -3.10
C ARG A 281 1.93 -4.08 -3.93
N ALA A 282 0.76 -4.20 -3.30
CA ALA A 282 -0.53 -4.13 -3.99
C ALA A 282 -1.60 -3.31 -3.25
N THR A 283 -1.25 -2.71 -2.10
CA THR A 283 -2.26 -2.15 -1.20
C THR A 283 -2.39 -0.63 -1.21
N SER A 284 -1.59 0.07 -2.04
CA SER A 284 -1.62 1.53 -2.06
C SER A 284 -1.43 2.13 -3.46
N PRO A 285 -2.29 1.80 -4.45
CA PRO A 285 -2.14 2.25 -5.82
C PRO A 285 -2.46 3.75 -6.02
N LEU A 286 -3.14 4.41 -5.09
CA LEU A 286 -3.35 5.87 -5.13
C LEU A 286 -2.05 6.63 -4.90
N ARG A 287 -1.10 6.04 -4.16
CA ARG A 287 0.10 6.74 -3.68
C ARG A 287 1.42 6.05 -3.98
N ARG A 288 1.45 4.88 -4.64
CA ARG A 288 2.68 4.19 -5.07
C ARG A 288 2.51 3.61 -6.47
N TYR A 289 3.39 3.99 -7.38
CA TYR A 289 3.32 3.54 -8.77
C TYR A 289 3.56 2.03 -8.93
N ALA A 290 4.43 1.43 -8.13
CA ALA A 290 4.64 -0.02 -8.16
C ALA A 290 3.35 -0.79 -7.88
N ASP A 291 2.56 -0.35 -6.90
CA ASP A 291 1.25 -0.95 -6.58
C ASP A 291 0.25 -0.77 -7.73
N LEU A 292 0.25 0.41 -8.36
CA LEU A 292 -0.58 0.67 -9.53
C LEU A 292 -0.23 -0.27 -10.69
N VAL A 293 1.05 -0.53 -10.94
CA VAL A 293 1.50 -1.48 -11.97
C VAL A 293 0.99 -2.90 -11.66
N VAL A 294 1.09 -3.35 -10.40
CA VAL A 294 0.52 -4.64 -9.98
C VAL A 294 -0.99 -4.67 -10.26
N HIS A 295 -1.73 -3.63 -9.90
CA HIS A 295 -3.16 -3.54 -10.16
C HIS A 295 -3.49 -3.55 -11.65
N GLN A 296 -2.74 -2.82 -12.49
CA GLN A 296 -2.92 -2.83 -13.94
C GLN A 296 -2.81 -4.24 -14.51
N GLN A 297 -1.83 -5.01 -14.06
CA GLN A 297 -1.58 -6.38 -14.52
C GLN A 297 -2.68 -7.35 -14.06
N LEU A 298 -2.96 -7.39 -12.76
CA LEU A 298 -3.97 -8.27 -12.20
C LEU A 298 -5.36 -7.96 -12.76
N ARG A 299 -5.70 -6.67 -12.83
CA ARG A 299 -6.97 -6.21 -13.37
C ARG A 299 -7.11 -6.53 -14.86
N ALA A 300 -6.07 -6.35 -15.67
CA ALA A 300 -6.08 -6.72 -17.09
C ALA A 300 -6.40 -8.21 -17.25
N PHE A 301 -5.76 -9.07 -16.46
CA PHE A 301 -6.00 -10.50 -16.49
C PHE A 301 -7.45 -10.85 -16.12
N VAL A 302 -7.95 -10.39 -14.98
CA VAL A 302 -9.29 -10.76 -14.47
C VAL A 302 -10.44 -10.15 -15.29
N THR A 303 -10.17 -9.11 -16.07
CA THR A 303 -11.16 -8.51 -16.98
C THR A 303 -11.02 -9.01 -18.44
N GLY A 304 -10.19 -10.04 -18.68
CA GLY A 304 -9.98 -10.61 -20.01
C GLY A 304 -9.21 -9.69 -20.97
N ARG A 305 -8.55 -8.66 -20.47
CA ARG A 305 -7.62 -7.83 -21.24
C ARG A 305 -6.23 -8.45 -21.12
N GLY A 306 -5.42 -8.36 -22.16
CA GLY A 306 -4.05 -8.87 -22.10
C GLY A 306 -3.20 -8.06 -21.11
N PRO A 307 -2.56 -8.69 -20.10
CA PRO A 307 -1.54 -8.02 -19.31
C PRO A 307 -0.35 -7.58 -20.18
N LEU A 308 0.40 -6.58 -19.72
CA LEU A 308 1.64 -6.16 -20.36
C LEU A 308 2.70 -7.27 -20.26
N SER A 309 3.61 -7.28 -21.21
CA SER A 309 4.75 -8.20 -21.24
C SER A 309 5.77 -7.91 -20.14
N VAL A 310 6.66 -8.86 -19.89
CA VAL A 310 7.78 -8.71 -18.94
C VAL A 310 8.64 -7.49 -19.29
N ASP A 311 8.96 -7.28 -20.58
CA ASP A 311 9.78 -6.15 -21.02
C ASP A 311 9.10 -4.80 -20.76
N GLU A 312 7.79 -4.71 -21.00
CA GLU A 312 7.02 -3.51 -20.72
C GLU A 312 6.95 -3.22 -19.21
N ILE A 313 6.84 -4.25 -18.36
CA ILE A 313 6.88 -4.09 -16.90
C ILE A 313 8.27 -3.67 -16.44
N LEU A 314 9.33 -4.28 -16.98
CA LEU A 314 10.71 -3.90 -16.68
C LEU A 314 10.96 -2.42 -17.02
N GLU A 315 10.55 -1.98 -18.20
CA GLU A 315 10.65 -0.58 -18.59
C GLU A 315 9.94 0.36 -17.62
N ARG A 316 8.71 0.01 -17.19
CA ARG A 316 7.88 0.82 -16.30
C ARG A 316 8.42 0.89 -14.88
N THR A 317 9.03 -0.20 -14.40
CA THR A 317 9.53 -0.30 -13.04
C THR A 317 11.00 0.09 -12.93
N SER A 318 11.71 0.23 -14.07
CA SER A 318 13.09 0.71 -14.08
C SER A 318 13.17 2.10 -13.44
N GLY A 319 14.07 2.25 -12.46
CA GLY A 319 14.26 3.53 -11.74
C GLY A 319 13.34 3.75 -10.52
N LEU A 320 12.31 2.94 -10.27
CA LEU A 320 11.43 3.13 -9.10
C LEU A 320 12.17 3.02 -7.77
N ASP A 321 13.14 2.12 -7.66
CA ASP A 321 13.95 1.99 -6.45
C ASP A 321 14.79 3.24 -6.17
N ALA A 322 15.35 3.84 -7.22
CA ALA A 322 16.13 5.08 -7.13
C ALA A 322 15.23 6.28 -6.78
N ALA A 323 14.06 6.38 -7.41
CA ALA A 323 13.06 7.40 -7.11
C ALA A 323 12.57 7.28 -5.66
N GLY A 324 12.24 6.08 -5.20
CA GLY A 324 11.85 5.82 -3.81
C GLY A 324 12.94 6.17 -2.80
N ALA A 325 14.21 5.94 -3.12
CA ALA A 325 15.33 6.36 -2.28
C ALA A 325 15.42 7.89 -2.19
N THR A 326 15.18 8.59 -3.31
CA THR A 326 15.18 10.06 -3.38
C THR A 326 14.03 10.64 -2.55
N ILE A 327 12.82 10.10 -2.67
CA ILE A 327 11.64 10.51 -1.89
C ILE A 327 11.92 10.35 -0.39
N ARG A 328 12.34 9.17 0.05
CA ARG A 328 12.69 8.91 1.47
C ARG A 328 13.79 9.83 1.99
N ARG A 329 14.74 10.23 1.14
CA ARG A 329 15.76 11.20 1.52
C ARG A 329 15.17 12.58 1.72
N ALA A 330 14.30 13.03 0.82
CA ALA A 330 13.63 14.32 0.91
C ALA A 330 12.76 14.41 2.17
N GLU A 331 11.93 13.38 2.44
CA GLU A 331 11.10 13.29 3.64
C GLU A 331 11.94 13.35 4.93
N ARG A 332 13.04 12.58 5.00
CA ARG A 332 13.94 12.62 6.16
C ARG A 332 14.59 13.98 6.35
N GLN A 333 15.03 14.64 5.26
CA GLN A 333 15.64 15.96 5.36
C GLN A 333 14.63 17.01 5.82
N SER A 334 13.38 16.92 5.34
CA SER A 334 12.32 17.81 5.77
C SER A 334 11.97 17.58 7.26
N ASN A 335 11.79 16.33 7.68
CA ASN A 335 11.54 16.01 9.08
C ASN A 335 12.67 16.42 10.03
N GLN A 336 13.93 16.44 9.55
CA GLN A 336 15.08 16.92 10.33
C GLN A 336 15.18 18.44 10.39
N HIS A 337 14.54 19.13 9.47
CA HIS A 337 14.52 20.60 9.44
C HIS A 337 13.57 21.16 10.51
N TRP A 338 12.48 20.49 10.73
CA TRP A 338 11.47 20.83 11.74
C TRP A 338 11.77 20.18 13.09
#